data_44a98687a75e6db466e7044969da6d81
#
_entry.id   44a98687a75e6db466e7044969da6d81
#
_cell.length_a   1.000
_cell.length_b   1.000
_cell.length_c   1.000
_cell.angle_alpha   90.00
_cell.angle_beta   90.00
_cell.angle_gamma   90.00
#
_symmetry.space_group_name_H-M   'P 1'
#
loop_
_entity.id
_entity.type
_entity.pdbx_description
1 polymer ?
#
loop_
_entity_poly.entity_id
_entity_poly.type
_entity_poly.pdbx_seq_one_letter_code
_entity_poly.pdbx_strand_id
1 'polypeptide(L)'
;MRAQDSPLRISPSALPGTWRFLAEFAARSTARRWLAGVAGFAPINALALSGYDELAAGGVKAPVTEAPFVAVFDRAGEAGPLRHELEISADHGQVLRVTDLSEQELHAERPLLSGRARFGLRIDGQRYLQPLEYVQSLADAVRSRGAAFEMGSAVGAAEPRAGGGTRVVAAGRPADFDVCVLASGAWIGQLARTAGVRVPIVAGRGYSFHVRLADPLPAPVYLPGIRVACTPAPGGMRLAGTMEFRPADAPLDQRRIEAIMRSARSYLPGADWSAVTGRWVGSRPVTADGLPLIGRTQDDGVYVAGGHGMWGMTLGPATGRLLAEYITTGQRPEALAAFDPLRRAGLSGLASSPRGSALSKPG
;
A
#
# COMPACT_ATOMS: atom_id res chain seq x y z
N MET A 1 -4.17 -7.98 -25.64
CA MET A 1 -2.86 -7.98 -24.96
C MET A 1 -2.32 -9.40 -24.93
N ARG A 2 -1.02 -9.60 -25.22
CA ARG A 2 -0.38 -10.91 -25.01
C ARG A 2 -0.37 -11.22 -23.51
N ALA A 3 -0.50 -12.50 -23.12
CA ALA A 3 -0.50 -12.90 -21.71
C ALA A 3 0.74 -12.39 -20.92
N GLN A 4 1.84 -12.15 -21.62
CA GLN A 4 3.07 -11.57 -21.06
C GLN A 4 2.97 -10.08 -20.69
N ASP A 5 2.04 -9.34 -21.29
CA ASP A 5 1.83 -7.90 -21.08
C ASP A 5 0.71 -7.62 -20.07
N SER A 6 0.10 -8.65 -19.49
CA SER A 6 -0.92 -8.48 -18.46
C SER A 6 -0.34 -7.74 -17.24
N PRO A 7 -1.03 -6.71 -16.70
CA PRO A 7 -0.61 -6.03 -15.49
C PRO A 7 -0.65 -6.94 -14.25
N LEU A 8 -1.43 -8.01 -14.28
CA LEU A 8 -1.46 -9.05 -13.25
C LEU A 8 -0.90 -10.36 -13.79
N ARG A 9 0.04 -10.98 -13.07
CA ARG A 9 0.64 -12.27 -13.42
C ARG A 9 0.76 -13.18 -12.20
N ILE A 10 0.40 -14.44 -12.40
CA ILE A 10 0.68 -15.52 -11.45
C ILE A 10 1.78 -16.38 -12.07
N SER A 11 2.91 -16.50 -11.36
CA SER A 11 4.02 -17.31 -11.84
C SER A 11 3.71 -18.81 -11.67
N PRO A 12 4.09 -19.68 -12.64
CA PRO A 12 4.01 -21.13 -12.45
C PRO A 12 4.86 -21.63 -11.27
N SER A 13 5.90 -20.89 -10.88
CA SER A 13 6.73 -21.15 -9.69
C SER A 13 6.11 -20.62 -8.38
N ALA A 14 4.83 -20.25 -8.40
CA ALA A 14 4.14 -19.85 -7.19
C ALA A 14 4.10 -21.01 -6.18
N LEU A 15 4.45 -20.71 -4.92
CA LEU A 15 4.47 -21.69 -3.84
C LEU A 15 3.04 -22.23 -3.57
N PRO A 16 2.90 -23.47 -3.04
CA PRO A 16 1.59 -24.06 -2.73
C PRO A 16 0.65 -23.15 -1.91
N GLY A 17 1.21 -22.37 -0.98
CA GLY A 17 0.47 -21.37 -0.21
C GLY A 17 -0.14 -20.24 -1.04
N THR A 18 0.39 -19.97 -2.22
CA THR A 18 -0.15 -18.97 -3.16
C THR A 18 -1.49 -19.41 -3.74
N TRP A 19 -1.67 -20.69 -4.03
CA TRP A 19 -2.95 -21.21 -4.54
C TRP A 19 -4.05 -21.13 -3.50
N ARG A 20 -3.74 -21.44 -2.23
CA ARG A 20 -4.67 -21.22 -1.12
C ARG A 20 -5.04 -19.74 -1.00
N PHE A 21 -4.05 -18.84 -1.04
CA PHE A 21 -4.27 -17.41 -1.04
C PHE A 21 -5.18 -16.96 -2.19
N LEU A 22 -4.93 -17.42 -3.43
CA LEU A 22 -5.72 -17.06 -4.61
C LEU A 22 -7.18 -17.54 -4.49
N ALA A 23 -7.40 -18.75 -3.96
CA ALA A 23 -8.74 -19.25 -3.69
C ALA A 23 -9.48 -18.40 -2.65
N GLU A 24 -8.81 -18.05 -1.54
CA GLU A 24 -9.37 -17.17 -0.51
C GLU A 24 -9.59 -15.74 -1.05
N PHE A 25 -8.67 -15.22 -1.85
CA PHE A 25 -8.78 -13.90 -2.49
C PHE A 25 -9.98 -13.86 -3.45
N ALA A 26 -10.13 -14.86 -4.32
CA ALA A 26 -11.28 -14.97 -5.23
C ALA A 26 -12.61 -15.06 -4.47
N ALA A 27 -12.68 -15.87 -3.41
CA ALA A 27 -13.87 -15.99 -2.57
C ALA A 27 -14.22 -14.69 -1.83
N ARG A 28 -13.26 -13.75 -1.70
CA ARG A 28 -13.45 -12.46 -1.05
C ARG A 28 -13.61 -11.29 -2.02
N SER A 29 -13.36 -11.49 -3.30
CA SER A 29 -13.52 -10.49 -4.36
C SER A 29 -15.00 -10.32 -4.75
N THR A 30 -15.83 -9.93 -3.79
CA THR A 30 -17.27 -9.65 -3.97
C THR A 30 -17.56 -8.18 -3.64
N ALA A 31 -18.57 -7.59 -4.31
CA ALA A 31 -18.95 -6.20 -4.07
C ALA A 31 -19.25 -5.92 -2.59
N ARG A 32 -19.98 -6.81 -1.90
CA ARG A 32 -20.31 -6.68 -0.47
C ARG A 32 -19.04 -6.61 0.40
N ARG A 33 -18.04 -7.44 0.13
CA ARG A 33 -16.79 -7.46 0.91
C ARG A 33 -15.89 -6.30 0.57
N TRP A 34 -15.89 -5.88 -0.68
CA TRP A 34 -15.20 -4.68 -1.09
C TRP A 34 -15.75 -3.44 -0.36
N LEU A 35 -17.09 -3.26 -0.31
CA LEU A 35 -17.74 -2.19 0.45
C LEU A 35 -17.38 -2.25 1.95
N ALA A 36 -17.41 -3.42 2.56
CA ALA A 36 -17.00 -3.60 3.94
C ALA A 36 -15.51 -3.24 4.15
N GLY A 37 -14.67 -3.53 3.16
CA GLY A 37 -13.27 -3.11 3.13
C GLY A 37 -13.11 -1.59 3.09
N VAL A 38 -13.85 -0.91 2.20
CA VAL A 38 -13.85 0.56 2.11
C VAL A 38 -14.25 1.19 3.45
N ALA A 39 -15.35 0.71 4.06
CA ALA A 39 -15.79 1.16 5.38
C ALA A 39 -14.71 0.91 6.46
N GLY A 40 -14.03 -0.24 6.42
CA GLY A 40 -12.95 -0.57 7.35
C GLY A 40 -11.72 0.31 7.19
N PHE A 41 -11.42 0.77 5.98
CA PHE A 41 -10.31 1.69 5.71
C PHE A 41 -10.64 3.16 6.04
N ALA A 42 -11.90 3.57 6.02
CA ALA A 42 -12.28 4.97 6.16
C ALA A 42 -11.67 5.67 7.40
N PRO A 43 -11.69 5.08 8.62
CA PRO A 43 -11.13 5.74 9.79
C PRO A 43 -9.62 5.96 9.72
N ILE A 44 -8.84 5.01 9.21
CA ILE A 44 -7.39 5.16 9.11
C ILE A 44 -7.01 6.06 7.93
N ASN A 45 -7.76 6.03 6.82
CA ASN A 45 -7.55 6.91 5.69
C ASN A 45 -7.70 8.39 6.06
N ALA A 46 -8.66 8.72 6.94
CA ALA A 46 -8.84 10.08 7.45
C ALA A 46 -7.58 10.61 8.18
N LEU A 47 -6.73 9.72 8.67
CA LEU A 47 -5.50 10.05 9.39
C LEU A 47 -4.24 10.00 8.52
N ALA A 48 -4.36 9.59 7.25
CA ALA A 48 -3.20 9.33 6.40
C ALA A 48 -2.33 10.59 6.19
N LEU A 49 -2.93 11.72 5.83
CA LEU A 49 -2.19 12.95 5.54
C LEU A 49 -1.66 13.61 6.82
N SER A 50 -2.47 13.69 7.89
CA SER A 50 -2.02 14.25 9.17
C SER A 50 -0.87 13.45 9.78
N GLY A 51 -0.82 12.14 9.56
CA GLY A 51 0.31 11.32 9.99
C GLY A 51 1.64 11.74 9.34
N TYR A 52 1.62 12.21 8.11
CA TYR A 52 2.82 12.78 7.46
C TYR A 52 3.20 14.12 8.06
N ASP A 53 2.22 14.98 8.38
CA ASP A 53 2.46 16.29 9.01
C ASP A 53 3.08 16.12 10.40
N GLU A 54 2.60 15.16 11.18
CA GLU A 54 3.16 14.81 12.48
C GLU A 54 4.61 14.30 12.39
N LEU A 55 4.93 13.47 11.39
CA LEU A 55 6.29 12.99 11.19
C LEU A 55 7.23 14.11 10.73
N ALA A 56 6.76 15.04 9.90
CA ALA A 56 7.52 16.23 9.51
C ALA A 56 7.81 17.12 10.74
N ALA A 57 6.81 17.41 11.56
CA ALA A 57 6.98 18.10 12.84
C ALA A 57 7.92 17.33 13.79
N GLY A 58 7.93 16.01 13.67
CA GLY A 58 8.81 15.11 14.39
C GLY A 58 10.25 15.02 13.84
N GLY A 59 10.62 15.77 12.82
CA GLY A 59 12.00 15.87 12.31
C GLY A 59 12.29 15.01 11.07
N VAL A 60 11.28 14.44 10.42
CA VAL A 60 11.44 13.84 9.09
C VAL A 60 11.55 14.95 8.07
N LYS A 61 12.67 15.04 7.35
CA LYS A 61 13.03 16.17 6.48
C LYS A 61 12.71 15.94 5.01
N ALA A 62 12.48 14.69 4.59
CA ALA A 62 12.16 14.39 3.20
C ALA A 62 10.83 15.04 2.79
N PRO A 63 10.76 15.70 1.62
CA PRO A 63 9.58 16.42 1.19
C PRO A 63 8.40 15.48 0.91
N VAL A 64 7.22 15.92 1.34
CA VAL A 64 5.92 15.37 0.96
C VAL A 64 5.19 16.49 0.20
N THR A 65 5.12 16.35 -1.11
CA THR A 65 4.65 17.42 -2.00
C THR A 65 3.16 17.30 -2.25
N GLU A 66 2.43 18.36 -2.00
CA GLU A 66 1.01 18.45 -2.37
C GLU A 66 0.88 18.72 -3.86
N ALA A 67 0.10 17.90 -4.55
CA ALA A 67 -0.19 18.08 -5.95
C ALA A 67 -1.44 17.27 -6.33
N PRO A 68 -2.24 17.74 -7.32
CA PRO A 68 -3.36 16.97 -7.83
C PRO A 68 -2.86 15.70 -8.53
N PHE A 69 -3.58 14.61 -8.31
CA PHE A 69 -3.38 13.37 -9.02
C PHE A 69 -4.33 13.31 -10.22
N VAL A 70 -3.83 13.02 -11.40
CA VAL A 70 -4.67 12.95 -12.61
C VAL A 70 -4.70 11.53 -13.15
N ALA A 71 -5.88 10.93 -13.15
CA ALA A 71 -6.12 9.67 -13.85
C ALA A 71 -6.52 9.95 -15.30
N VAL A 72 -5.86 9.31 -16.25
CA VAL A 72 -5.94 9.59 -17.68
C VAL A 72 -6.55 8.43 -18.45
N PHE A 73 -7.46 8.72 -19.38
CA PHE A 73 -8.21 7.73 -20.13
C PHE A 73 -8.16 8.03 -21.64
N ASP A 74 -8.30 6.99 -22.46
CA ASP A 74 -8.44 7.11 -23.91
C ASP A 74 -9.83 7.66 -24.28
N ARG A 75 -10.85 7.42 -23.44
CA ARG A 75 -12.24 7.87 -23.64
C ARG A 75 -12.90 8.19 -22.29
N ALA A 76 -13.79 9.18 -22.29
CA ALA A 76 -14.52 9.58 -21.07
C ALA A 76 -15.31 8.43 -20.40
N GLY A 77 -15.92 7.53 -21.21
CA GLY A 77 -16.67 6.38 -20.68
C GLY A 77 -15.84 5.38 -19.88
N GLU A 78 -14.52 5.35 -20.06
CA GLU A 78 -13.61 4.47 -19.32
C GLU A 78 -13.36 4.94 -17.88
N ALA A 79 -13.70 6.18 -17.55
CA ALA A 79 -13.57 6.77 -16.22
C ALA A 79 -14.63 6.28 -15.22
N GLY A 80 -15.75 5.73 -15.70
CA GLY A 80 -16.90 5.33 -14.89
C GLY A 80 -16.55 4.46 -13.67
N PRO A 81 -15.80 3.37 -13.84
CA PRO A 81 -15.41 2.52 -12.70
C PRO A 81 -14.63 3.26 -11.61
N LEU A 82 -13.63 4.07 -12.00
CA LEU A 82 -12.85 4.85 -11.02
C LEU A 82 -13.71 5.92 -10.35
N ARG A 83 -14.57 6.60 -11.10
CA ARG A 83 -15.51 7.57 -10.54
C ARG A 83 -16.40 6.95 -9.48
N HIS A 84 -16.98 5.79 -9.77
CA HIS A 84 -17.82 5.05 -8.83
C HIS A 84 -17.05 4.64 -7.55
N GLU A 85 -15.79 4.20 -7.68
CA GLU A 85 -14.93 3.92 -6.52
C GLU A 85 -14.68 5.16 -5.66
N LEU A 86 -14.47 6.33 -6.28
CA LEU A 86 -14.27 7.60 -5.59
C LEU A 86 -15.55 8.08 -4.90
N GLU A 87 -16.72 7.95 -5.54
CA GLU A 87 -18.03 8.27 -4.96
C GLU A 87 -18.29 7.42 -3.71
N ILE A 88 -18.07 6.10 -3.78
CA ILE A 88 -18.21 5.22 -2.62
C ILE A 88 -17.24 5.62 -1.50
N SER A 89 -16.02 6.00 -1.84
CA SER A 89 -15.05 6.45 -0.84
C SER A 89 -15.50 7.76 -0.16
N ALA A 90 -16.10 8.67 -0.92
CA ALA A 90 -16.67 9.90 -0.39
C ALA A 90 -17.88 9.63 0.53
N ASP A 91 -18.77 8.71 0.17
CA ASP A 91 -19.89 8.27 1.00
C ASP A 91 -19.45 7.65 2.34
N HIS A 92 -18.22 7.16 2.41
CA HIS A 92 -17.58 6.65 3.64
C HIS A 92 -16.70 7.70 4.34
N GLY A 93 -16.91 8.99 4.05
CA GLY A 93 -16.29 10.11 4.78
C GLY A 93 -14.94 10.58 4.25
N GLN A 94 -14.47 10.11 3.09
CA GLN A 94 -13.28 10.68 2.46
C GLN A 94 -13.64 12.02 1.79
N VAL A 95 -12.92 13.08 2.15
CA VAL A 95 -13.07 14.38 1.49
C VAL A 95 -12.33 14.36 0.17
N LEU A 96 -13.06 14.18 -0.92
CA LEU A 96 -12.51 14.10 -2.27
C LEU A 96 -13.07 15.25 -3.13
N ARG A 97 -12.19 15.96 -3.81
CA ARG A 97 -12.55 16.89 -4.89
C ARG A 97 -12.11 16.28 -6.21
N VAL A 98 -13.09 15.90 -7.03
CA VAL A 98 -12.85 15.27 -8.33
C VAL A 98 -13.38 16.20 -9.41
N THR A 99 -12.55 16.50 -10.41
CA THR A 99 -12.90 17.36 -11.54
C THR A 99 -12.63 16.62 -12.83
N ASP A 100 -13.58 16.69 -13.76
CA ASP A 100 -13.41 16.19 -15.10
C ASP A 100 -12.53 17.15 -15.90
N LEU A 101 -11.60 16.59 -16.65
CA LEU A 101 -10.78 17.34 -17.59
C LEU A 101 -11.11 16.88 -19.00
N SER A 102 -11.56 17.81 -19.84
CA SER A 102 -11.64 17.63 -21.28
C SER A 102 -10.24 17.38 -21.87
N GLU A 103 -10.18 16.94 -23.12
CA GLU A 103 -8.91 16.73 -23.82
C GLU A 103 -8.04 18.01 -23.81
N GLN A 104 -8.66 19.17 -24.05
CA GLN A 104 -7.96 20.45 -24.07
C GLN A 104 -7.39 20.82 -22.67
N GLU A 105 -8.20 20.70 -21.63
CA GLU A 105 -7.78 20.99 -20.25
C GLU A 105 -6.70 20.01 -19.77
N LEU A 106 -6.85 18.72 -20.10
CA LEU A 106 -5.88 17.69 -19.79
C LEU A 106 -4.51 17.98 -20.41
N HIS A 107 -4.48 18.34 -21.69
CA HIS A 107 -3.23 18.69 -22.37
C HIS A 107 -2.64 20.02 -21.91
N ALA A 108 -3.47 20.98 -21.50
CA ALA A 108 -3.00 22.23 -20.89
C ALA A 108 -2.30 21.96 -19.55
N GLU A 109 -2.84 21.05 -18.72
CA GLU A 109 -2.23 20.67 -17.43
C GLU A 109 -1.07 19.66 -17.58
N ARG A 110 -1.09 18.82 -18.60
CA ARG A 110 -0.16 17.71 -18.82
C ARG A 110 0.31 17.64 -20.27
N PRO A 111 1.07 18.63 -20.74
CA PRO A 111 1.45 18.75 -22.16
C PRO A 111 2.32 17.60 -22.67
N LEU A 112 2.96 16.84 -21.78
CA LEU A 112 3.78 15.68 -22.14
C LEU A 112 2.95 14.46 -22.61
N LEU A 113 1.63 14.46 -22.38
CA LEU A 113 0.76 13.36 -22.79
C LEU A 113 0.53 13.39 -24.32
N SER A 114 0.43 12.22 -24.92
CA SER A 114 0.08 12.09 -26.34
C SER A 114 -1.40 12.35 -26.58
N GLY A 115 -1.79 12.58 -27.82
CA GLY A 115 -3.21 12.68 -28.26
C GLY A 115 -4.04 11.41 -28.00
N ARG A 116 -3.46 10.36 -27.43
CA ARG A 116 -4.18 9.20 -26.92
C ARG A 116 -4.92 9.54 -25.61
N ALA A 117 -4.40 10.45 -24.84
CA ALA A 117 -4.99 10.93 -23.59
C ALA A 117 -6.11 11.94 -23.89
N ARG A 118 -7.37 11.53 -23.86
CA ARG A 118 -8.51 12.36 -24.26
C ARG A 118 -9.42 12.79 -23.14
N PHE A 119 -9.26 12.20 -21.97
CA PHE A 119 -10.08 12.52 -20.80
C PHE A 119 -9.29 12.32 -19.52
N GLY A 120 -9.51 13.18 -18.54
CA GLY A 120 -8.86 13.11 -17.22
C GLY A 120 -9.85 13.18 -16.08
N LEU A 121 -9.53 12.50 -14.98
CA LEU A 121 -10.09 12.78 -13.66
C LEU A 121 -8.98 13.38 -12.80
N ARG A 122 -9.11 14.65 -12.45
CA ARG A 122 -8.25 15.33 -11.50
C ARG A 122 -8.79 15.14 -10.10
N ILE A 123 -7.93 14.67 -9.21
CA ILE A 123 -8.24 14.43 -7.80
C ILE A 123 -7.33 15.35 -6.98
N ASP A 124 -7.92 16.36 -6.34
CA ASP A 124 -7.20 17.34 -5.52
C ASP A 124 -6.93 16.81 -4.10
N GLY A 125 -6.10 17.52 -3.34
CA GLY A 125 -5.75 17.18 -1.97
C GLY A 125 -4.89 15.92 -1.84
N GLN A 126 -4.18 15.55 -2.89
CA GLN A 126 -3.26 14.42 -2.89
C GLN A 126 -1.83 14.88 -2.60
N ARG A 127 -1.00 13.94 -2.16
CA ARG A 127 0.43 14.18 -1.92
C ARG A 127 1.25 13.07 -2.58
N TYR A 128 2.47 13.39 -2.96
CA TYR A 128 3.45 12.41 -3.42
C TYR A 128 4.81 12.64 -2.75
N LEU A 129 5.64 11.64 -2.77
CA LEU A 129 6.98 11.65 -2.18
C LEU A 129 7.91 10.69 -2.93
N GLN A 130 9.21 10.81 -2.67
CA GLN A 130 10.22 9.85 -3.09
C GLN A 130 10.38 8.79 -2.00
N PRO A 131 9.93 7.52 -2.21
CA PRO A 131 9.85 6.53 -1.14
C PRO A 131 11.19 6.23 -0.44
N LEU A 132 12.28 6.12 -1.21
CA LEU A 132 13.60 5.82 -0.65
C LEU A 132 14.08 6.96 0.24
N GLU A 133 14.03 8.18 -0.27
CA GLU A 133 14.44 9.39 0.45
C GLU A 133 13.63 9.55 1.74
N TYR A 134 12.30 9.33 1.64
CA TYR A 134 11.42 9.43 2.79
C TYR A 134 11.76 8.41 3.89
N VAL A 135 11.95 7.14 3.53
CA VAL A 135 12.29 6.09 4.50
C VAL A 135 13.67 6.32 5.12
N GLN A 136 14.65 6.80 4.36
CA GLN A 136 15.96 7.17 4.89
C GLN A 136 15.86 8.33 5.87
N SER A 137 15.15 9.40 5.54
CA SER A 137 14.93 10.54 6.42
C SER A 137 14.18 10.15 7.70
N LEU A 138 13.19 9.26 7.60
CA LEU A 138 12.50 8.70 8.77
C LEU A 138 13.46 7.91 9.66
N ALA A 139 14.30 7.05 9.08
CA ALA A 139 15.31 6.30 9.82
C ALA A 139 16.29 7.22 10.54
N ASP A 140 16.74 8.30 9.91
CA ASP A 140 17.65 9.28 10.52
C ASP A 140 16.97 10.04 11.65
N ALA A 141 15.70 10.42 11.50
CA ALA A 141 14.93 11.04 12.58
C ALA A 141 14.75 10.11 13.79
N VAL A 142 14.56 8.82 13.56
CA VAL A 142 14.43 7.81 14.62
C VAL A 142 15.79 7.56 15.32
N ARG A 143 16.90 7.49 14.54
CA ARG A 143 18.26 7.38 15.11
C ARG A 143 18.63 8.57 15.98
N SER A 144 18.28 9.79 15.55
CA SER A 144 18.56 11.00 16.33
C SER A 144 17.83 11.03 17.68
N ARG A 145 16.82 10.19 17.86
CA ARG A 145 16.07 9.97 19.11
C ARG A 145 16.57 8.79 19.94
N GLY A 146 17.70 8.21 19.57
CA GLY A 146 18.36 7.14 20.32
C GLY A 146 17.97 5.72 19.91
N ALA A 147 17.21 5.51 18.85
CA ALA A 147 16.92 4.16 18.39
C ALA A 147 18.14 3.50 17.75
N ALA A 148 18.40 2.25 18.13
CA ALA A 148 19.45 1.43 17.55
C ALA A 148 18.95 0.65 16.31
N PHE A 149 19.83 0.48 15.32
CA PHE A 149 19.58 -0.29 14.11
C PHE A 149 20.59 -1.41 13.97
N GLU A 150 20.16 -2.64 14.04
CA GLU A 150 21.01 -3.82 13.78
C GLU A 150 20.83 -4.29 12.34
N MET A 151 21.61 -3.73 11.45
CA MET A 151 21.57 -4.09 10.02
C MET A 151 22.24 -5.45 9.78
N GLY A 152 21.74 -6.21 8.79
CA GLY A 152 22.27 -7.54 8.46
C GLY A 152 21.93 -8.64 9.44
N SER A 153 21.09 -8.35 10.44
CA SER A 153 20.65 -9.31 11.48
C SER A 153 19.29 -9.88 11.16
N ALA A 154 19.23 -11.04 10.50
CA ALA A 154 17.98 -11.72 10.22
C ALA A 154 17.34 -12.26 11.50
N VAL A 155 16.07 -11.88 11.73
CA VAL A 155 15.27 -12.39 12.84
C VAL A 155 14.67 -13.74 12.47
N GLY A 156 15.04 -14.80 13.21
CA GLY A 156 14.53 -16.15 13.00
C GLY A 156 13.33 -16.52 13.86
N ALA A 157 13.21 -15.91 15.05
CA ALA A 157 12.11 -16.16 16.00
C ALA A 157 11.79 -14.92 16.83
N ALA A 158 10.52 -14.82 17.24
CA ALA A 158 10.03 -13.91 18.27
C ALA A 158 9.06 -14.71 19.15
N GLU A 159 9.43 -14.97 20.39
CA GLU A 159 8.74 -15.90 21.29
C GLU A 159 8.37 -15.21 22.60
N PRO A 160 7.18 -15.50 23.16
CA PRO A 160 6.80 -14.95 24.46
C PRO A 160 7.74 -15.46 25.57
N ARG A 161 7.98 -14.62 26.57
CA ARG A 161 8.79 -14.98 27.77
C ARG A 161 7.90 -15.32 28.94
N ALA A 162 8.36 -16.29 29.74
CA ALA A 162 7.80 -16.49 31.07
C ALA A 162 8.04 -15.23 31.93
N GLY A 163 6.98 -14.59 32.37
CA GLY A 163 7.06 -13.33 33.14
C GLY A 163 6.84 -12.05 32.31
N GLY A 164 6.47 -12.19 31.02
CA GLY A 164 6.12 -11.08 30.13
C GLY A 164 7.25 -10.66 29.18
N GLY A 165 6.86 -9.95 28.14
CA GLY A 165 7.76 -9.52 27.07
C GLY A 165 8.07 -10.61 26.03
N THR A 166 9.03 -10.33 25.16
CA THR A 166 9.35 -11.15 23.98
C THR A 166 10.84 -11.43 23.91
N ARG A 167 11.21 -12.68 23.64
CA ARG A 167 12.57 -13.06 23.24
C ARG A 167 12.68 -13.06 21.73
N VAL A 168 13.56 -12.23 21.21
CA VAL A 168 13.87 -12.14 19.78
C VAL A 168 15.19 -12.84 19.50
N VAL A 169 15.23 -13.74 18.52
CA VAL A 169 16.47 -14.40 18.08
C VAL A 169 16.87 -13.80 16.74
N ALA A 170 17.93 -13.00 16.74
CA ALA A 170 18.49 -12.36 15.55
C ALA A 170 19.91 -12.89 15.28
N ALA A 171 20.16 -13.37 14.05
CA ALA A 171 21.46 -13.99 13.68
C ALA A 171 21.93 -15.07 14.69
N GLY A 172 21.00 -15.86 15.24
CA GLY A 172 21.26 -16.91 16.24
C GLY A 172 21.51 -16.39 17.67
N ARG A 173 21.46 -15.09 17.93
CA ARG A 173 21.65 -14.48 19.24
C ARG A 173 20.31 -14.07 19.84
N PRO A 174 19.95 -14.56 21.04
CA PRO A 174 18.74 -14.13 21.73
C PRO A 174 18.93 -12.77 22.40
N ALA A 175 17.88 -11.94 22.37
CA ALA A 175 17.76 -10.71 23.14
C ALA A 175 16.32 -10.57 23.65
N ASP A 176 16.17 -10.04 24.84
CA ASP A 176 14.88 -9.90 25.52
C ASP A 176 14.39 -8.45 25.45
N PHE A 177 13.09 -8.28 25.15
CA PHE A 177 12.43 -6.99 25.00
C PHE A 177 11.06 -7.01 25.68
N ASP A 178 10.57 -5.86 26.13
CA ASP A 178 9.23 -5.72 26.69
C ASP A 178 8.15 -5.90 25.61
N VAL A 179 8.42 -5.37 24.41
CA VAL A 179 7.51 -5.41 23.27
C VAL A 179 8.29 -5.69 21.97
N CYS A 180 7.71 -6.52 21.10
CA CYS A 180 8.20 -6.77 19.75
C CYS A 180 7.12 -6.43 18.72
N VAL A 181 7.45 -5.65 17.71
CA VAL A 181 6.57 -5.36 16.57
C VAL A 181 7.08 -6.07 15.33
N LEU A 182 6.31 -7.02 14.83
CA LEU A 182 6.60 -7.71 13.57
C LEU A 182 6.19 -6.82 12.40
N ALA A 183 7.17 -6.15 11.77
CA ALA A 183 6.95 -5.24 10.64
C ALA A 183 7.73 -5.64 9.38
N SER A 184 8.03 -6.93 9.21
CA SER A 184 8.93 -7.48 8.19
C SER A 184 8.31 -7.59 6.77
N GLY A 185 7.28 -6.80 6.45
CA GLY A 185 6.71 -6.68 5.10
C GLY A 185 6.24 -8.02 4.53
N ALA A 186 6.71 -8.39 3.33
CA ALA A 186 6.29 -9.62 2.67
C ALA A 186 6.75 -10.92 3.38
N TRP A 187 7.70 -10.82 4.32
CA TRP A 187 8.22 -11.95 5.12
C TRP A 187 7.50 -12.10 6.48
N ILE A 188 6.59 -11.20 6.81
CA ILE A 188 5.88 -11.18 8.10
C ILE A 188 5.13 -12.48 8.40
N GLY A 189 4.60 -13.17 7.37
CA GLY A 189 3.78 -14.35 7.53
C GLY A 189 4.50 -15.55 8.16
N GLN A 190 5.82 -15.61 8.13
CA GLN A 190 6.58 -16.67 8.76
C GLN A 190 6.63 -16.46 10.29
N LEU A 191 7.04 -15.27 10.72
CA LEU A 191 7.14 -14.91 12.15
C LEU A 191 5.74 -14.78 12.80
N ALA A 192 4.80 -14.15 12.12
CA ALA A 192 3.46 -13.92 12.67
C ALA A 192 2.63 -15.20 12.86
N ARG A 193 2.92 -16.29 12.12
CA ARG A 193 2.22 -17.57 12.30
C ARG A 193 2.50 -18.21 13.67
N THR A 194 3.70 -18.09 14.19
CA THR A 194 4.03 -18.59 15.53
C THR A 194 3.23 -17.86 16.60
N ALA A 195 2.97 -16.57 16.41
CA ALA A 195 2.16 -15.72 17.27
C ALA A 195 0.64 -15.77 16.98
N GLY A 196 0.15 -16.82 16.36
CA GLY A 196 -1.29 -17.09 16.17
C GLY A 196 -1.94 -16.43 14.94
N VAL A 197 -1.22 -15.66 14.13
CA VAL A 197 -1.78 -15.02 12.94
C VAL A 197 -2.03 -16.05 11.82
N ARG A 198 -3.27 -16.16 11.36
CA ARG A 198 -3.69 -17.17 10.38
C ARG A 198 -4.04 -16.59 9.01
N VAL A 199 -4.11 -15.27 8.89
CA VAL A 199 -4.39 -14.58 7.61
C VAL A 199 -3.25 -14.86 6.62
N PRO A 200 -3.53 -15.42 5.44
CA PRO A 200 -2.48 -15.66 4.44
C PRO A 200 -1.92 -14.34 3.90
N ILE A 201 -0.61 -14.26 3.81
CA ILE A 201 0.12 -13.13 3.22
C ILE A 201 1.02 -13.67 2.11
N VAL A 202 0.96 -13.04 0.96
CA VAL A 202 1.83 -13.37 -0.19
C VAL A 202 2.53 -12.13 -0.72
N ALA A 203 3.64 -12.34 -1.41
CA ALA A 203 4.37 -11.27 -2.06
C ALA A 203 3.70 -10.90 -3.41
N GLY A 204 3.13 -9.70 -3.48
CA GLY A 204 2.67 -9.08 -4.71
C GLY A 204 3.75 -8.13 -5.24
N ARG A 205 4.53 -8.58 -6.22
CA ARG A 205 5.70 -7.85 -6.69
C ARG A 205 5.33 -6.77 -7.68
N GLY A 206 5.76 -5.55 -7.41
CA GLY A 206 5.64 -4.39 -8.30
C GLY A 206 6.99 -3.99 -8.87
N TYR A 207 6.96 -3.47 -10.07
CA TYR A 207 8.16 -3.06 -10.80
C TYR A 207 8.15 -1.54 -11.02
N SER A 208 9.31 -0.92 -10.97
CA SER A 208 9.46 0.49 -11.30
C SER A 208 10.83 0.80 -11.89
N PHE A 209 10.91 1.95 -12.55
CA PHE A 209 12.12 2.49 -13.14
C PHE A 209 11.97 3.99 -13.35
N HIS A 210 13.08 4.66 -13.63
CA HIS A 210 13.13 6.08 -13.95
C HIS A 210 13.33 6.31 -15.44
N VAL A 211 12.63 7.31 -15.96
CA VAL A 211 12.75 7.78 -17.34
C VAL A 211 12.99 9.28 -17.32
N ARG A 212 13.95 9.72 -18.11
CA ARG A 212 14.29 11.14 -18.26
C ARG A 212 13.22 11.86 -19.08
N LEU A 213 12.93 13.09 -18.69
CA LEU A 213 12.07 14.02 -19.42
C LEU A 213 12.85 15.29 -19.72
N ALA A 214 12.56 15.94 -20.86
CA ALA A 214 13.06 17.26 -21.17
C ALA A 214 12.46 18.30 -20.22
N ASP A 215 11.15 18.25 -20.04
CA ASP A 215 10.42 19.10 -19.09
C ASP A 215 9.95 18.28 -17.88
N PRO A 216 10.00 18.83 -16.67
CA PRO A 216 9.57 18.13 -15.47
C PRO A 216 8.09 17.74 -15.54
N LEU A 217 7.75 16.55 -15.06
CA LEU A 217 6.36 16.19 -14.80
C LEU A 217 5.84 17.04 -13.64
N PRO A 218 4.80 17.88 -13.83
CA PRO A 218 4.38 18.84 -12.79
C PRO A 218 3.68 18.17 -11.59
N ALA A 219 3.01 17.05 -11.81
CA ALA A 219 2.30 16.32 -10.77
C ALA A 219 2.05 14.86 -11.21
N PRO A 220 1.69 13.93 -10.29
CA PRO A 220 1.47 12.54 -10.63
C PRO A 220 0.37 12.32 -11.66
N VAL A 221 0.61 11.33 -12.54
CA VAL A 221 -0.33 10.86 -13.55
C VAL A 221 -0.53 9.35 -13.36
N TYR A 222 -1.75 8.90 -13.45
CA TYR A 222 -2.11 7.48 -13.48
C TYR A 222 -2.77 7.10 -14.78
N LEU A 223 -2.36 5.98 -15.33
CA LEU A 223 -2.87 5.41 -16.57
C LEU A 223 -3.65 4.13 -16.23
N PRO A 224 -4.95 4.23 -15.85
CA PRO A 224 -5.73 3.09 -15.35
C PRO A 224 -5.82 1.93 -16.33
N GLY A 225 -5.97 2.22 -17.62
CA GLY A 225 -6.09 1.22 -18.68
C GLY A 225 -4.88 0.28 -18.80
N ILE A 226 -3.71 0.73 -18.36
CA ILE A 226 -2.46 -0.06 -18.34
C ILE A 226 -1.89 -0.27 -16.94
N ARG A 227 -2.56 0.26 -15.91
CA ARG A 227 -2.17 0.20 -14.49
C ARG A 227 -0.74 0.66 -14.23
N VAL A 228 -0.38 1.82 -14.78
CA VAL A 228 0.92 2.47 -14.60
C VAL A 228 0.73 3.82 -13.92
N ALA A 229 1.45 4.03 -12.83
CA ALA A 229 1.57 5.33 -12.16
C ALA A 229 2.88 5.99 -12.58
N CYS A 230 2.81 7.28 -12.93
CA CYS A 230 3.93 8.15 -13.26
C CYS A 230 4.04 9.21 -12.17
N THR A 231 5.14 9.24 -11.45
CA THR A 231 5.38 10.19 -10.35
C THR A 231 6.56 11.08 -10.69
N PRO A 232 6.47 12.41 -10.46
CA PRO A 232 7.61 13.30 -10.65
C PRO A 232 8.84 12.80 -9.89
N ALA A 233 10.01 12.89 -10.51
CA ALA A 233 11.28 12.52 -9.91
C ALA A 233 12.40 13.43 -10.45
N PRO A 234 13.51 13.58 -9.74
CA PRO A 234 14.64 14.40 -10.20
C PRO A 234 15.08 14.02 -11.62
N GLY A 235 15.08 15.00 -12.53
CA GLY A 235 15.46 14.83 -13.93
C GLY A 235 14.49 14.04 -14.81
N GLY A 236 13.24 13.79 -14.33
CA GLY A 236 12.25 13.06 -15.12
C GLY A 236 11.07 12.57 -14.30
N MET A 237 10.73 11.31 -14.48
CA MET A 237 9.65 10.65 -13.74
C MET A 237 10.00 9.21 -13.39
N ARG A 238 9.38 8.73 -12.33
CA ARG A 238 9.37 7.31 -11.95
C ARG A 238 8.06 6.68 -12.46
N LEU A 239 8.19 5.62 -13.25
CA LEU A 239 7.06 4.78 -13.63
C LEU A 239 7.01 3.57 -12.71
N ALA A 240 5.82 3.24 -12.24
CA ALA A 240 5.57 2.05 -11.43
C ALA A 240 4.30 1.34 -11.90
N GLY A 241 4.36 0.02 -11.98
CA GLY A 241 3.20 -0.76 -12.44
C GLY A 241 3.32 -2.23 -12.11
N THR A 242 2.35 -2.96 -12.57
CA THR A 242 2.22 -4.43 -12.51
C THR A 242 2.08 -5.01 -11.09
N MET A 243 1.48 -6.20 -11.05
CA MET A 243 1.42 -7.05 -9.87
C MET A 243 1.77 -8.47 -10.30
N GLU A 244 2.81 -9.06 -9.71
CA GLU A 244 3.23 -10.41 -9.98
C GLU A 244 3.26 -11.22 -8.68
N PHE A 245 2.55 -12.33 -8.62
CA PHE A 245 2.63 -13.26 -7.49
C PHE A 245 3.75 -14.27 -7.74
N ARG A 246 4.82 -14.11 -6.97
CA ARG A 246 6.06 -14.88 -7.06
C ARG A 246 6.79 -14.82 -5.70
N PRO A 247 7.74 -15.73 -5.39
CA PRO A 247 8.54 -15.63 -4.17
C PRO A 247 9.13 -14.23 -3.98
N ALA A 248 9.10 -13.73 -2.73
CA ALA A 248 9.49 -12.36 -2.41
C ALA A 248 10.93 -12.03 -2.86
N ASP A 249 11.83 -13.01 -2.74
CA ASP A 249 13.26 -12.88 -3.04
C ASP A 249 13.63 -13.24 -4.51
N ALA A 250 12.63 -13.56 -5.35
CA ALA A 250 12.92 -13.88 -6.73
C ALA A 250 13.60 -12.70 -7.45
N PRO A 251 14.54 -12.93 -8.36
CA PRO A 251 15.23 -11.86 -9.07
C PRO A 251 14.28 -11.01 -9.90
N LEU A 252 14.70 -9.77 -10.23
CA LEU A 252 13.97 -8.87 -11.12
C LEU A 252 13.78 -9.55 -12.49
N ASP A 253 12.54 -9.55 -12.99
CA ASP A 253 12.23 -9.99 -14.35
C ASP A 253 12.22 -8.78 -15.30
N GLN A 254 13.25 -8.67 -16.12
CA GLN A 254 13.42 -7.57 -17.06
C GLN A 254 12.23 -7.44 -18.03
N ARG A 255 11.58 -8.55 -18.40
CA ARG A 255 10.40 -8.55 -19.28
C ARG A 255 9.23 -7.78 -18.71
N ARG A 256 9.13 -7.68 -17.36
CA ARG A 256 8.09 -6.89 -16.67
C ARG A 256 8.35 -5.38 -16.82
N ILE A 257 9.60 -4.96 -16.72
CA ILE A 257 10.02 -3.58 -17.01
C ILE A 257 9.68 -3.23 -18.47
N GLU A 258 10.07 -4.08 -19.40
CA GLU A 258 9.81 -3.89 -20.83
C GLU A 258 8.30 -3.85 -21.16
N ALA A 259 7.48 -4.63 -20.47
CA ALA A 259 6.01 -4.60 -20.63
C ALA A 259 5.44 -3.25 -20.20
N ILE A 260 5.89 -2.70 -19.07
CA ILE A 260 5.49 -1.35 -18.62
C ILE A 260 5.95 -0.32 -19.66
N MET A 261 7.21 -0.38 -20.12
CA MET A 261 7.75 0.53 -21.12
C MET A 261 6.92 0.52 -22.42
N ARG A 262 6.64 -0.67 -22.96
CA ARG A 262 5.83 -0.80 -24.19
C ARG A 262 4.44 -0.20 -24.03
N SER A 263 3.78 -0.42 -22.90
CA SER A 263 2.44 0.09 -22.64
C SER A 263 2.43 1.61 -22.43
N ALA A 264 3.40 2.14 -21.68
CA ALA A 264 3.45 3.57 -21.33
C ALA A 264 3.95 4.46 -22.47
N ARG A 265 4.80 3.94 -23.37
CA ARG A 265 5.41 4.71 -24.47
C ARG A 265 4.38 5.40 -25.35
N SER A 266 3.22 4.79 -25.57
CA SER A 266 2.17 5.36 -26.39
C SER A 266 1.47 6.57 -25.75
N TYR A 267 1.58 6.75 -24.43
CA TYR A 267 1.03 7.91 -23.70
C TYR A 267 2.06 9.02 -23.50
N LEU A 268 3.36 8.70 -23.53
CA LEU A 268 4.45 9.56 -23.08
C LEU A 268 5.54 9.65 -24.17
N PRO A 269 5.24 10.23 -25.36
CA PRO A 269 6.15 10.25 -26.49
C PRO A 269 7.42 11.07 -26.24
N GLY A 270 7.35 12.09 -25.37
CA GLY A 270 8.47 12.96 -25.02
C GLY A 270 9.46 12.39 -23.98
N ALA A 271 9.21 11.16 -23.50
CA ALA A 271 10.12 10.51 -22.54
C ALA A 271 11.30 9.84 -23.26
N ASP A 272 12.49 9.95 -22.66
CA ASP A 272 13.70 9.29 -23.18
C ASP A 272 13.73 7.80 -22.81
N TRP A 273 13.11 7.00 -23.65
CA TRP A 273 13.02 5.56 -23.47
C TRP A 273 14.31 4.79 -23.75
N SER A 274 15.36 5.47 -24.20
CA SER A 274 16.70 4.89 -24.40
C SER A 274 17.52 4.92 -23.12
N ALA A 275 17.25 5.87 -22.22
CA ALA A 275 17.98 6.10 -20.97
C ALA A 275 17.16 5.72 -19.73
N VAL A 276 16.71 4.48 -19.67
CA VAL A 276 15.96 3.93 -18.51
C VAL A 276 16.93 3.50 -17.42
N THR A 277 16.76 4.09 -16.22
CA THR A 277 17.60 3.84 -15.04
C THR A 277 16.79 3.39 -13.82
N GLY A 278 17.46 3.06 -12.71
CA GLY A 278 16.80 2.77 -11.44
C GLY A 278 15.77 1.63 -11.51
N ARG A 279 16.02 0.60 -12.32
CA ARG A 279 15.14 -0.58 -12.41
C ARG A 279 15.07 -1.27 -11.06
N TRP A 280 13.87 -1.45 -10.56
CA TRP A 280 13.64 -1.97 -9.22
C TRP A 280 12.40 -2.87 -9.17
N VAL A 281 12.42 -3.81 -8.26
CA VAL A 281 11.28 -4.65 -7.92
C VAL A 281 11.10 -4.70 -6.41
N GLY A 282 9.87 -4.54 -5.94
CA GLY A 282 9.52 -4.62 -4.52
C GLY A 282 8.37 -5.56 -4.25
N SER A 283 8.49 -6.29 -3.15
CA SER A 283 7.50 -7.27 -2.71
C SER A 283 6.52 -6.62 -1.73
N ARG A 284 5.29 -6.42 -2.17
CA ARG A 284 4.20 -5.90 -1.35
C ARG A 284 3.59 -7.03 -0.53
N PRO A 285 3.37 -6.88 0.78
CA PRO A 285 2.67 -7.86 1.61
C PRO A 285 1.16 -7.81 1.33
N VAL A 286 0.65 -8.74 0.52
CA VAL A 286 -0.77 -8.77 0.15
C VAL A 286 -1.50 -9.81 0.98
N THR A 287 -2.54 -9.39 1.69
CA THR A 287 -3.47 -10.26 2.42
C THR A 287 -4.62 -10.73 1.53
N ALA A 288 -5.20 -11.87 1.83
CA ALA A 288 -6.28 -12.43 1.00
C ALA A 288 -7.58 -11.62 1.05
N ASP A 289 -7.79 -10.81 2.09
CA ASP A 289 -8.94 -9.94 2.26
C ASP A 289 -8.66 -8.47 1.92
N GLY A 290 -7.42 -8.15 1.55
CA GLY A 290 -6.98 -6.80 1.20
C GLY A 290 -6.76 -5.87 2.40
N LEU A 291 -7.08 -6.30 3.63
CA LEU A 291 -6.93 -5.48 4.84
C LEU A 291 -5.56 -5.70 5.51
N PRO A 292 -4.89 -4.66 6.00
CA PRO A 292 -3.68 -4.78 6.81
C PRO A 292 -3.87 -5.66 8.06
N LEU A 293 -2.75 -6.01 8.67
CA LEU A 293 -2.66 -6.64 9.97
C LEU A 293 -1.99 -5.65 10.92
N ILE A 294 -2.76 -5.07 11.84
CA ILE A 294 -2.26 -4.05 12.75
C ILE A 294 -2.82 -4.32 14.15
N GLY A 295 -1.96 -4.64 15.10
CA GLY A 295 -2.37 -4.85 16.48
C GLY A 295 -1.68 -5.99 17.18
N ARG A 296 -2.24 -6.37 18.34
CA ARG A 296 -1.74 -7.42 19.21
C ARG A 296 -1.92 -8.80 18.58
N THR A 297 -0.98 -9.69 18.82
CA THR A 297 -1.07 -11.11 18.46
C THR A 297 -1.62 -11.94 19.62
N GLN A 298 -1.61 -13.27 19.48
CA GLN A 298 -1.96 -14.19 20.55
C GLN A 298 -0.92 -14.16 21.70
N ASP A 299 0.32 -13.81 21.38
CA ASP A 299 1.43 -13.77 22.32
C ASP A 299 1.52 -12.39 22.98
N ASP A 300 1.64 -12.37 24.30
CA ASP A 300 1.80 -11.13 25.07
C ASP A 300 3.11 -10.43 24.67
N GLY A 301 3.03 -9.10 24.50
CA GLY A 301 4.17 -8.28 24.07
C GLY A 301 4.51 -8.38 22.59
N VAL A 302 3.81 -9.21 21.78
CA VAL A 302 4.04 -9.31 20.34
C VAL A 302 2.92 -8.64 19.56
N TYR A 303 3.28 -7.69 18.71
CA TYR A 303 2.39 -6.96 17.82
C TYR A 303 2.76 -7.17 16.35
N VAL A 304 1.82 -6.90 15.46
CA VAL A 304 2.03 -6.95 14.00
C VAL A 304 1.68 -5.60 13.39
N ALA A 305 2.50 -5.14 12.44
CA ALA A 305 2.23 -4.00 11.57
C ALA A 305 2.64 -4.33 10.14
N GLY A 306 1.68 -4.75 9.29
CA GLY A 306 1.99 -5.15 7.93
C GLY A 306 0.77 -5.55 7.12
N GLY A 307 1.00 -6.19 5.96
CA GLY A 307 -0.10 -6.62 5.12
C GLY A 307 -0.77 -5.50 4.34
N HIS A 308 -0.19 -4.31 4.26
CA HIS A 308 -0.78 -3.12 3.65
C HIS A 308 -0.89 -3.18 2.11
N GLY A 309 -0.37 -4.21 1.47
CA GLY A 309 -0.40 -4.31 0.01
C GLY A 309 0.21 -3.08 -0.67
N MET A 310 -0.59 -2.35 -1.44
CA MET A 310 -0.16 -1.12 -2.12
C MET A 310 -0.22 0.14 -1.24
N TRP A 311 -0.89 0.08 -0.09
CA TRP A 311 -1.20 1.23 0.76
C TRP A 311 -0.17 1.50 1.86
N GLY A 312 0.95 0.75 1.89
CA GLY A 312 1.95 0.85 2.96
C GLY A 312 2.55 2.24 3.12
N MET A 313 2.88 2.91 2.01
CA MET A 313 3.35 4.30 2.08
C MET A 313 2.24 5.25 2.53
N THR A 314 1.03 5.12 2.02
CA THR A 314 -0.09 5.99 2.37
C THR A 314 -0.47 5.88 3.85
N LEU A 315 -0.52 4.66 4.39
CA LEU A 315 -1.04 4.38 5.73
C LEU A 315 0.04 4.17 6.80
N GLY A 316 1.31 4.07 6.39
CA GLY A 316 2.42 3.81 7.30
C GLY A 316 2.49 4.76 8.50
N PRO A 317 2.45 6.09 8.30
CA PRO A 317 2.46 7.06 9.40
C PRO A 317 1.29 6.88 10.36
N ALA A 318 0.07 6.79 9.88
CA ALA A 318 -1.13 6.56 10.69
C ALA A 318 -1.08 5.21 11.42
N THR A 319 -0.59 4.14 10.75
CA THR A 319 -0.36 2.83 11.37
C THR A 319 0.60 2.92 12.53
N GLY A 320 1.75 3.57 12.34
CA GLY A 320 2.76 3.71 13.38
C GLY A 320 2.23 4.45 14.59
N ARG A 321 1.52 5.57 14.39
CA ARG A 321 0.89 6.34 15.46
C ARG A 321 -0.13 5.53 16.23
N LEU A 322 -1.11 4.93 15.56
CA LEU A 322 -2.18 4.16 16.21
C LEU A 322 -1.66 2.91 16.92
N LEU A 323 -0.64 2.27 16.37
CA LEU A 323 -0.02 1.12 17.04
C LEU A 323 0.78 1.54 18.26
N ALA A 324 1.51 2.66 18.21
CA ALA A 324 2.19 3.21 19.37
C ALA A 324 1.21 3.58 20.49
N GLU A 325 0.07 4.20 20.16
CA GLU A 325 -1.02 4.46 21.10
C GLU A 325 -1.54 3.16 21.72
N TYR A 326 -1.80 2.14 20.89
CA TYR A 326 -2.26 0.83 21.39
C TYR A 326 -1.26 0.18 22.35
N ILE A 327 0.04 0.22 22.02
CA ILE A 327 1.11 -0.35 22.86
C ILE A 327 1.21 0.38 24.20
N THR A 328 1.15 1.71 24.18
CA THR A 328 1.39 2.53 25.40
C THR A 328 0.17 2.60 26.32
N THR A 329 -1.04 2.56 25.80
CA THR A 329 -2.27 2.66 26.58
C THR A 329 -2.89 1.30 26.90
N GLY A 330 -2.54 0.24 26.17
CA GLY A 330 -3.20 -1.07 26.20
C GLY A 330 -4.59 -1.07 25.58
N GLN A 331 -5.10 0.07 25.10
CA GLN A 331 -6.42 0.21 24.50
C GLN A 331 -6.31 0.25 22.97
N ARG A 332 -7.05 -0.64 22.30
CA ARG A 332 -7.07 -0.67 20.82
C ARG A 332 -7.84 0.54 20.28
N PRO A 333 -7.21 1.42 19.49
CA PRO A 333 -7.91 2.49 18.80
C PRO A 333 -9.00 1.95 17.86
N GLU A 334 -10.15 2.63 17.81
CA GLU A 334 -11.28 2.21 16.96
C GLU A 334 -10.89 2.12 15.47
N ALA A 335 -10.03 3.02 15.00
CA ALA A 335 -9.52 3.01 13.63
C ALA A 335 -8.75 1.73 13.25
N LEU A 336 -8.34 0.91 14.23
CA LEU A 336 -7.70 -0.39 14.01
C LEU A 336 -8.68 -1.57 14.10
N ALA A 337 -9.96 -1.35 14.34
CA ALA A 337 -10.93 -2.42 14.57
C ALA A 337 -11.00 -3.43 13.40
N ALA A 338 -10.93 -2.96 12.15
CA ALA A 338 -10.97 -3.80 10.96
C ALA A 338 -9.67 -4.59 10.69
N PHE A 339 -8.55 -4.22 11.35
CA PHE A 339 -7.22 -4.70 11.01
C PHE A 339 -6.64 -5.70 12.02
N ASP A 340 -7.49 -6.29 12.85
CA ASP A 340 -7.11 -7.29 13.85
C ASP A 340 -6.27 -8.42 13.22
N PRO A 341 -5.03 -8.65 13.68
CA PRO A 341 -4.20 -9.73 13.17
C PRO A 341 -4.77 -11.13 13.41
N LEU A 342 -5.60 -11.28 14.44
CA LEU A 342 -6.22 -12.54 14.85
C LEU A 342 -7.60 -12.77 14.19
N ARG A 343 -8.04 -11.86 13.32
CA ARG A 343 -9.30 -12.05 12.60
C ARG A 343 -9.31 -13.37 11.84
N ARG A 344 -10.45 -14.05 11.85
CA ARG A 344 -10.58 -15.33 11.16
C ARG A 344 -10.47 -15.15 9.64
N ALA A 345 -9.57 -15.88 9.03
CA ALA A 345 -9.44 -15.99 7.57
C ALA A 345 -10.66 -16.68 6.91
N GLY A 346 -11.69 -17.08 7.65
CA GLY A 346 -12.83 -17.85 7.20
C GLY A 346 -14.09 -17.05 6.83
N LEU A 347 -15.05 -17.72 6.18
CA LEU A 347 -16.31 -17.20 5.64
C LEU A 347 -17.32 -16.68 6.70
N SER A 348 -17.02 -16.81 8.00
CA SER A 348 -17.99 -16.64 9.11
C SER A 348 -17.84 -15.33 9.92
N GLY A 349 -17.03 -14.37 9.51
CA GLY A 349 -16.68 -13.19 10.33
C GLY A 349 -17.58 -11.94 10.20
N LEU A 350 -18.76 -12.00 9.55
CA LEU A 350 -19.62 -10.82 9.31
C LEU A 350 -21.03 -10.93 9.91
N ALA A 351 -21.21 -11.70 10.99
CA ALA A 351 -22.49 -11.85 11.66
C ALA A 351 -22.44 -11.41 13.13
N SER A 352 -22.05 -10.16 13.41
CA SER A 352 -22.37 -9.50 14.69
C SER A 352 -22.20 -7.98 14.57
N SER A 353 -23.04 -7.32 13.76
CA SER A 353 -23.45 -5.95 14.06
C SER A 353 -24.46 -6.00 15.18
N PRO A 354 -24.36 -5.18 16.24
CA PRO A 354 -25.45 -5.05 17.20
C PRO A 354 -26.67 -4.52 16.43
N ARG A 355 -27.78 -5.26 16.53
CA ARG A 355 -29.09 -4.82 16.01
C ARG A 355 -29.39 -3.49 16.66
N GLY A 356 -29.51 -2.45 15.85
CA GLY A 356 -30.00 -1.15 16.29
C GLY A 356 -31.29 -1.32 17.08
N SER A 357 -31.34 -0.75 18.26
CA SER A 357 -32.51 -0.63 19.09
C SER A 357 -33.60 0.06 18.29
N ALA A 358 -34.74 -0.60 18.16
CA ALA A 358 -35.95 -0.05 17.58
C ALA A 358 -36.33 1.24 18.32
N LEU A 359 -36.34 2.34 17.61
CA LEU A 359 -37.00 3.56 18.06
C LEU A 359 -38.50 3.30 18.12
N SER A 360 -39.04 3.18 19.34
CA SER A 360 -40.46 3.21 19.61
C SER A 360 -41.01 4.59 19.21
N LYS A 361 -42.02 4.61 18.33
CA LYS A 361 -42.83 5.79 18.04
C LYS A 361 -43.67 6.14 19.29
N PRO A 362 -43.75 7.43 19.71
CA PRO A 362 -44.79 7.84 20.60
C PRO A 362 -46.14 8.01 19.85
N GLY A 363 -47.19 7.61 20.46
CA GLY A 363 -48.59 7.78 20.02
C GLY A 363 -49.06 9.25 20.08
#